data_d8cbe53afc1a933e446785bb889edee3
#
_entry.id   d8cbe53afc1a933e446785bb889edee3
#
_cell.length_a   1.000
_cell.length_b   1.000
_cell.length_c   1.000
_cell.angle_alpha   90.00
_cell.angle_beta   90.00
_cell.angle_gamma   90.00
#
_symmetry.space_group_name_H-M   'P 1'
#
loop_
_entity.id
_entity.type
_entity.pdbx_description
1 polymer ?
#
loop_
_entity_poly.entity_id
_entity_poly.type
_entity_poly.pdbx_seq_one_letter_code
_entity_poly.pdbx_strand_id
1 'polypeptide(L)'
;MKRFKLFLAICLMSICNGANAQSEAGKMPFDPRYHFLLEAKVGAYHYSRGGFGMNFALEKEVHKYLAWDIFSIDFSAPWNCDLVSLGLKTGVRGFTPRFWENQIRAYSSLSLGYDCGIITTPIGPGTARSGHGFAFSWGLGLQLLEHLFVGYDLEYSTAKIDKGRFGIAHYAKLGWRF
;
A
#
# COMPACT_ATOMS: atom_id res chain seq x y z
N MET A 1 0.83 24.00 3.13
CA MET A 1 1.16 23.53 4.50
C MET A 1 -0.05 23.32 5.41
N LYS A 2 -1.07 24.21 5.49
CA LYS A 2 -2.25 24.04 6.38
C LYS A 2 -3.08 22.76 6.07
N ARG A 3 -3.27 22.42 4.79
CA ARG A 3 -4.05 21.23 4.35
C ARG A 3 -3.37 19.90 4.70
N PHE A 4 -2.03 19.85 4.70
CA PHE A 4 -1.28 18.66 5.09
C PHE A 4 -1.39 18.37 6.59
N LYS A 5 -1.36 19.42 7.43
CA LYS A 5 -1.54 19.28 8.89
C LYS A 5 -2.94 18.78 9.26
N LEU A 6 -3.97 19.26 8.56
CA LEU A 6 -5.35 18.80 8.76
C LEU A 6 -5.50 17.31 8.39
N PHE A 7 -4.88 16.90 7.28
CA PHE A 7 -4.89 15.53 6.81
C PHE A 7 -4.20 14.57 7.79
N LEU A 8 -3.01 14.96 8.28
CA LEU A 8 -2.27 14.19 9.28
C LEU A 8 -3.06 14.07 10.60
N ALA A 9 -3.76 15.14 11.01
CA ALA A 9 -4.61 15.14 12.19
C ALA A 9 -5.81 14.20 12.05
N ILE A 10 -6.45 14.12 10.87
CA ILE A 10 -7.56 13.20 10.60
C ILE A 10 -7.07 11.74 10.65
N CYS A 11 -5.91 11.44 10.05
CA CYS A 11 -5.31 10.11 10.11
C CYS A 11 -4.96 9.69 11.55
N LEU A 12 -4.37 10.59 12.32
CA LEU A 12 -4.05 10.36 13.74
C LEU A 12 -5.31 10.21 14.60
N MET A 13 -6.35 11.01 14.39
CA MET A 13 -7.62 10.87 15.10
C MET A 13 -8.32 9.54 14.78
N SER A 14 -8.24 9.04 13.54
CA SER A 14 -8.79 7.74 13.17
C SER A 14 -8.09 6.59 13.90
N ILE A 15 -6.77 6.69 14.12
CA ILE A 15 -5.98 5.72 14.88
C ILE A 15 -6.29 5.82 16.38
N CYS A 16 -6.40 7.03 16.92
CA CYS A 16 -6.66 7.26 18.35
C CYS A 16 -8.08 6.88 18.77
N ASN A 17 -9.09 7.09 17.92
CA ASN A 17 -10.47 6.68 18.21
C ASN A 17 -10.62 5.15 18.24
N GLY A 18 -9.82 4.42 17.45
CA GLY A 18 -9.74 2.96 17.54
C GLY A 18 -9.19 2.45 18.89
N ALA A 19 -8.31 3.21 19.53
CA ALA A 19 -7.71 2.84 20.82
C ALA A 19 -8.68 3.02 22.00
N ASN A 20 -9.59 3.99 21.95
CA ASN A 20 -10.56 4.25 23.02
C ASN A 20 -11.77 3.31 23.02
N ALA A 21 -12.03 2.59 21.91
CA ALA A 21 -13.10 1.58 21.85
C ALA A 21 -12.79 0.27 22.63
N GLN A 22 -11.67 0.23 23.37
CA GLN A 22 -11.18 -0.97 24.02
C GLN A 22 -11.78 -1.26 25.41
N SER A 23 -12.61 -0.39 25.95
CA SER A 23 -12.99 -0.48 27.38
C SER A 23 -14.05 -1.55 27.70
N GLU A 24 -14.74 -2.15 26.73
CA GLU A 24 -15.93 -2.97 27.03
C GLU A 24 -16.04 -4.37 26.40
N ALA A 25 -15.07 -4.84 25.64
CA ALA A 25 -15.15 -6.20 25.08
C ALA A 25 -14.36 -7.20 25.94
N GLY A 26 -15.10 -8.15 26.53
CA GLY A 26 -14.57 -9.22 27.37
C GLY A 26 -13.30 -9.87 26.81
N LYS A 27 -12.37 -10.12 27.71
CA LYS A 27 -11.00 -10.60 27.49
C LYS A 27 -10.95 -12.00 26.84
N MET A 28 -11.15 -12.10 25.53
CA MET A 28 -10.54 -13.21 24.82
C MET A 28 -9.09 -12.83 24.51
N PRO A 29 -8.11 -13.69 24.81
CA PRO A 29 -6.74 -13.42 24.45
C PRO A 29 -6.65 -13.25 22.92
N PHE A 30 -6.05 -12.15 22.48
CA PHE A 30 -5.80 -11.90 21.06
C PHE A 30 -4.76 -12.92 20.58
N ASP A 31 -5.13 -13.74 19.60
CA ASP A 31 -4.24 -14.70 18.96
C ASP A 31 -3.68 -14.07 17.68
N PRO A 32 -2.38 -13.74 17.62
CA PRO A 32 -1.77 -13.12 16.46
C PRO A 32 -1.75 -14.09 15.28
N ARG A 33 -2.36 -13.70 14.17
CA ARG A 33 -2.42 -14.52 12.95
C ARG A 33 -1.52 -13.94 11.87
N TYR A 34 -0.98 -14.83 11.05
CA TYR A 34 -0.26 -14.48 9.84
C TYR A 34 -1.19 -14.68 8.64
N HIS A 35 -1.10 -13.76 7.70
CA HIS A 35 -1.88 -13.78 6.48
C HIS A 35 -1.01 -13.48 5.27
N PHE A 36 -1.32 -14.11 4.16
CA PHE A 36 -0.81 -13.70 2.87
C PHE A 36 -1.83 -12.80 2.20
N LEU A 37 -1.37 -11.70 1.63
CA LEU A 37 -2.19 -10.75 0.90
C LEU A 37 -1.69 -10.66 -0.52
N LEU A 38 -2.58 -10.86 -1.48
CA LEU A 38 -2.35 -10.64 -2.90
C LEU A 38 -3.24 -9.49 -3.36
N GLU A 39 -2.67 -8.45 -3.91
CA GLU A 39 -3.40 -7.30 -4.43
C GLU A 39 -3.07 -7.08 -5.91
N ALA A 40 -4.10 -6.92 -6.73
CA ALA A 40 -3.99 -6.41 -8.09
C ALA A 40 -4.29 -4.91 -8.08
N LYS A 41 -3.51 -4.14 -8.83
CA LYS A 41 -3.59 -2.68 -8.89
C LYS A 41 -3.74 -2.22 -10.33
N VAL A 42 -4.57 -1.21 -10.55
CA VAL A 42 -4.65 -0.49 -11.82
C VAL A 42 -4.65 1.00 -11.52
N GLY A 43 -3.89 1.78 -12.28
CA GLY A 43 -3.77 3.18 -11.93
C GLY A 43 -3.05 4.04 -12.94
N ALA A 44 -2.78 5.28 -12.53
CA ALA A 44 -2.08 6.29 -13.31
C ALA A 44 -0.76 6.66 -12.63
N TYR A 45 0.24 6.89 -13.43
CA TYR A 45 1.58 7.31 -13.02
C TYR A 45 1.83 8.75 -13.44
N HIS A 46 2.73 9.43 -12.77
CA HIS A 46 3.14 10.78 -13.14
C HIS A 46 3.63 10.89 -14.60
N TYR A 47 4.23 9.84 -15.13
CA TYR A 47 4.84 9.77 -16.45
C TYR A 47 4.06 8.88 -17.45
N SER A 48 2.95 8.27 -17.03
CA SER A 48 2.10 7.42 -17.86
C SER A 48 0.64 7.57 -17.50
N ARG A 49 -0.23 7.55 -18.52
CA ARG A 49 -1.68 7.68 -18.33
C ARG A 49 -2.33 6.46 -17.67
N GLY A 50 -1.61 5.37 -17.51
CA GLY A 50 -2.13 4.18 -16.88
C GLY A 50 -1.08 3.10 -16.76
N GLY A 51 -1.43 2.05 -16.03
CA GLY A 51 -0.61 0.88 -15.82
C GLY A 51 -1.28 -0.10 -14.88
N PHE A 52 -0.65 -1.23 -14.70
CA PHE A 52 -1.08 -2.24 -13.74
C PHE A 52 0.04 -2.54 -12.75
N GLY A 53 -0.32 -3.11 -11.62
CA GLY A 53 0.62 -3.58 -10.63
C GLY A 53 0.05 -4.77 -9.88
N MET A 54 0.93 -5.42 -9.14
CA MET A 54 0.59 -6.48 -8.21
C MET A 54 1.40 -6.29 -6.93
N ASN A 55 0.79 -6.57 -5.81
CA ASN A 55 1.46 -6.59 -4.52
C ASN A 55 1.23 -7.92 -3.84
N PHE A 56 2.29 -8.49 -3.32
CA PHE A 56 2.27 -9.68 -2.49
C PHE A 56 2.86 -9.35 -1.12
N ALA A 57 2.10 -9.54 -0.04
CA ALA A 57 2.55 -9.20 1.30
C ALA A 57 2.35 -10.36 2.28
N LEU A 58 3.26 -10.45 3.24
CA LEU A 58 3.10 -11.22 4.46
C LEU A 58 2.71 -10.26 5.59
N GLU A 59 1.50 -10.41 6.07
CA GLU A 59 0.91 -9.57 7.11
C GLU A 59 0.82 -10.35 8.43
N LYS A 60 1.11 -9.70 9.55
CA LYS A 60 0.89 -10.23 10.90
C LYS A 60 -0.10 -9.34 11.63
N GLU A 61 -1.20 -9.88 12.07
CA GLU A 61 -2.08 -9.18 13.00
C GLU A 61 -1.37 -9.02 14.35
N VAL A 62 -1.10 -7.78 14.75
CA VAL A 62 -0.49 -7.45 16.04
C VAL A 62 -1.54 -7.01 17.07
N HIS A 63 -2.69 -6.62 16.57
CA HIS A 63 -3.87 -6.25 17.36
C HIS A 63 -5.13 -6.40 16.51
N LYS A 64 -6.32 -6.55 17.12
CA LYS A 64 -7.61 -6.66 16.40
C LYS A 64 -7.89 -5.52 15.39
N TYR A 65 -7.24 -4.37 15.59
CA TYR A 65 -7.36 -3.19 14.72
C TYR A 65 -6.03 -2.80 14.05
N LEU A 66 -5.00 -3.60 14.19
CA LEU A 66 -3.68 -3.28 13.64
C LEU A 66 -3.01 -4.53 13.10
N ALA A 67 -2.55 -4.46 11.89
CA ALA A 67 -1.69 -5.46 11.28
C ALA A 67 -0.37 -4.81 10.83
N TRP A 68 0.69 -5.60 10.85
CA TRP A 68 2.01 -5.26 10.35
C TRP A 68 2.29 -6.02 9.08
N ASP A 69 2.49 -5.31 7.97
CA ASP A 69 3.04 -5.87 6.74
C ASP A 69 4.53 -6.09 6.96
N ILE A 70 4.93 -7.31 7.33
CA ILE A 70 6.32 -7.67 7.65
C ILE A 70 7.20 -7.38 6.45
N PHE A 71 6.76 -7.83 5.28
CA PHE A 71 7.30 -7.43 4.00
C PHE A 71 6.21 -7.48 2.93
N SER A 72 6.37 -6.65 1.91
CA SER A 72 5.59 -6.72 0.69
C SER A 72 6.48 -6.56 -0.53
N ILE A 73 6.20 -7.32 -1.56
CA ILE A 73 6.84 -7.23 -2.86
C ILE A 73 5.83 -6.58 -3.80
N ASP A 74 6.19 -5.42 -4.31
CA ASP A 74 5.37 -4.63 -5.20
C ASP A 74 5.93 -4.67 -6.62
N PHE A 75 5.10 -4.98 -7.58
CA PHE A 75 5.43 -4.95 -9.00
C PHE A 75 4.52 -3.95 -9.70
N SER A 76 5.07 -3.12 -10.56
CA SER A 76 4.27 -2.23 -11.39
C SER A 76 4.84 -2.08 -12.81
N ALA A 77 3.93 -2.01 -13.77
CA ALA A 77 4.25 -1.84 -15.19
C ALA A 77 3.32 -0.77 -15.79
N PRO A 78 3.82 0.43 -16.04
CA PRO A 78 3.09 1.47 -16.76
C PRO A 78 2.81 1.06 -18.19
N TRP A 79 1.63 1.45 -18.70
CA TRP A 79 1.33 1.29 -20.12
C TRP A 79 2.15 2.27 -20.96
N ASN A 80 2.53 1.86 -22.16
CA ASN A 80 3.31 2.70 -23.10
C ASN A 80 4.69 3.13 -22.58
N CYS A 81 5.20 2.45 -21.59
CA CYS A 81 6.57 2.64 -21.09
C CYS A 81 7.26 1.27 -21.00
N ASP A 82 8.45 1.19 -21.55
CA ASP A 82 9.31 -0.01 -21.41
C ASP A 82 9.97 -0.04 -20.03
N LEU A 83 9.18 0.18 -19.01
CA LEU A 83 9.62 0.33 -17.63
C LEU A 83 8.84 -0.63 -16.73
N VAL A 84 9.56 -1.34 -15.89
CA VAL A 84 9.00 -2.17 -14.84
C VAL A 84 9.59 -1.70 -13.51
N SER A 85 8.77 -1.56 -12.49
CA SER A 85 9.21 -1.29 -11.12
C SER A 85 9.00 -2.51 -10.24
N LEU A 86 10.00 -2.77 -9.41
CA LEU A 86 9.95 -3.77 -8.35
C LEU A 86 10.26 -3.09 -7.02
N GLY A 87 9.33 -3.17 -6.06
CA GLY A 87 9.48 -2.60 -4.74
C GLY A 87 9.53 -3.66 -3.66
N LEU A 88 10.31 -3.40 -2.62
CA LEU A 88 10.28 -4.15 -1.36
C LEU A 88 9.92 -3.16 -0.26
N LYS A 89 8.80 -3.41 0.43
CA LYS A 89 8.25 -2.48 1.43
C LYS A 89 7.92 -3.22 2.72
N THR A 90 7.84 -2.49 3.81
CA THR A 90 7.22 -2.89 5.08
C THR A 90 6.25 -1.81 5.53
N GLY A 91 5.24 -2.16 6.31
CA GLY A 91 4.23 -1.18 6.64
C GLY A 91 3.30 -1.59 7.77
N VAL A 92 2.32 -0.76 8.01
CA VAL A 92 1.27 -1.01 8.99
C VAL A 92 -0.09 -0.75 8.36
N ARG A 93 -1.09 -1.53 8.79
CA ARG A 93 -2.48 -1.39 8.36
C ARG A 93 -3.37 -1.30 9.58
N GLY A 94 -4.05 -0.16 9.73
CA GLY A 94 -5.04 0.08 10.76
C GLY A 94 -6.44 -0.21 10.24
N PHE A 95 -7.29 -0.78 11.10
CA PHE A 95 -8.67 -1.14 10.78
C PHE A 95 -9.64 -0.46 11.72
N THR A 96 -10.82 -0.09 11.21
CA THR A 96 -11.96 0.28 12.05
C THR A 96 -12.60 -0.96 12.68
N PRO A 97 -13.45 -0.79 13.73
CA PRO A 97 -14.41 -1.83 14.09
C PRO A 97 -15.22 -2.25 12.88
N ARG A 98 -15.68 -3.50 12.87
CA ARG A 98 -16.55 -4.00 11.82
C ARG A 98 -17.95 -3.38 11.96
N PHE A 99 -18.56 -3.05 10.84
CA PHE A 99 -19.91 -2.54 10.72
C PHE A 99 -20.69 -3.39 9.68
N TRP A 100 -21.96 -3.10 9.50
CA TRP A 100 -22.85 -3.84 8.61
C TRP A 100 -22.78 -5.36 8.86
N GLU A 101 -23.43 -5.80 9.93
CA GLU A 101 -23.49 -7.21 10.34
C GLU A 101 -22.11 -7.87 10.52
N ASN A 102 -21.13 -7.10 10.96
CA ASN A 102 -19.73 -7.54 11.10
C ASN A 102 -19.02 -7.97 9.80
N GLN A 103 -19.54 -7.59 8.64
CA GLN A 103 -18.98 -8.01 7.35
C GLN A 103 -17.99 -7.02 6.75
N ILE A 104 -18.09 -5.74 7.11
CA ILE A 104 -17.30 -4.67 6.50
C ILE A 104 -16.49 -3.95 7.56
N ARG A 105 -15.24 -3.63 7.26
CA ARG A 105 -14.41 -2.68 8.02
C ARG A 105 -13.61 -1.79 7.08
N ALA A 106 -13.43 -0.53 7.43
CA ALA A 106 -12.53 0.34 6.71
C ALA A 106 -11.09 0.10 7.17
N TYR A 107 -10.13 0.37 6.29
CA TYR A 107 -8.72 0.34 6.63
C TYR A 107 -7.96 1.54 6.06
N SER A 108 -6.84 1.84 6.71
CA SER A 108 -5.81 2.72 6.18
C SER A 108 -4.45 2.04 6.36
N SER A 109 -3.58 2.15 5.37
CA SER A 109 -2.25 1.54 5.39
C SER A 109 -1.17 2.58 5.09
N LEU A 110 -0.02 2.38 5.69
CA LEU A 110 1.19 3.14 5.45
C LEU A 110 2.33 2.17 5.25
N SER A 111 3.11 2.32 4.19
CA SER A 111 4.30 1.51 3.99
C SER A 111 5.47 2.33 3.46
N LEU A 112 6.65 1.85 3.80
CA LEU A 112 7.95 2.41 3.42
C LEU A 112 8.79 1.30 2.84
N GLY A 113 9.64 1.63 1.89
CA GLY A 113 10.51 0.63 1.29
C GLY A 113 11.45 1.19 0.25
N TYR A 114 11.83 0.33 -0.63
CA TYR A 114 12.81 0.59 -1.66
C TYR A 114 12.31 0.08 -3.00
N ASP A 115 12.35 0.94 -4.02
CA ASP A 115 11.95 0.63 -5.38
C ASP A 115 13.16 0.57 -6.30
N CYS A 116 13.14 -0.41 -7.19
CA CYS A 116 14.04 -0.53 -8.32
C CYS A 116 13.22 -0.52 -9.61
N GLY A 117 13.53 0.42 -10.51
CA GLY A 117 12.96 0.45 -11.84
C GLY A 117 13.94 -0.09 -12.87
N ILE A 118 13.44 -0.84 -13.84
CA ILE A 118 14.21 -1.46 -14.90
C ILE A 118 13.59 -1.09 -16.24
N ILE A 119 14.41 -0.60 -17.17
CA ILE A 119 14.00 -0.41 -18.56
C ILE A 119 14.14 -1.75 -19.29
N THR A 120 13.05 -2.19 -19.92
CA THR A 120 12.98 -3.50 -20.57
C THR A 120 13.40 -3.50 -22.03
N THR A 121 13.39 -2.32 -22.69
CA THR A 121 13.88 -2.19 -24.08
C THR A 121 15.36 -1.81 -24.14
N PRO A 122 16.09 -2.31 -25.12
CA PRO A 122 17.48 -1.91 -25.34
C PRO A 122 17.51 -0.45 -25.83
N ILE A 123 17.92 0.45 -24.93
CA ILE A 123 18.23 1.83 -25.25
C ILE A 123 19.71 1.89 -25.61
N GLY A 124 20.09 2.78 -26.53
CA GLY A 124 21.44 2.88 -27.05
C GLY A 124 22.56 2.94 -25.99
N PRO A 125 23.82 2.80 -26.35
CA PRO A 125 24.93 2.76 -25.42
C PRO A 125 24.99 4.05 -24.59
N GLY A 126 25.14 3.91 -23.25
CA GLY A 126 25.24 5.01 -22.29
C GLY A 126 23.97 5.38 -21.55
N THR A 127 22.85 4.71 -21.78
CA THR A 127 21.61 4.93 -21.02
C THR A 127 21.55 4.05 -19.78
N ALA A 128 21.19 4.62 -18.63
CA ALA A 128 20.96 3.85 -17.42
C ALA A 128 19.77 2.91 -17.61
N ARG A 129 20.00 1.61 -17.38
CA ARG A 129 18.97 0.56 -17.54
C ARG A 129 18.19 0.29 -16.27
N SER A 130 18.65 0.82 -15.15
CA SER A 130 18.00 0.66 -13.85
C SER A 130 18.17 1.91 -13.02
N GLY A 131 17.19 2.15 -12.18
CA GLY A 131 17.21 3.21 -11.19
C GLY A 131 16.58 2.72 -9.91
N HIS A 132 16.99 3.30 -8.80
CA HIS A 132 16.51 2.87 -7.50
C HIS A 132 16.29 4.07 -6.57
N GLY A 133 15.46 3.87 -5.55
CA GLY A 133 15.15 4.90 -4.57
C GLY A 133 14.23 4.42 -3.48
N PHE A 134 13.95 5.32 -2.55
CA PHE A 134 12.97 5.07 -1.50
C PHE A 134 11.56 5.19 -2.03
N ALA A 135 10.68 4.34 -1.52
CA ALA A 135 9.26 4.35 -1.79
C ALA A 135 8.45 4.56 -0.51
N PHE A 136 7.40 5.30 -0.65
CA PHE A 136 6.38 5.50 0.38
C PHE A 136 5.02 5.22 -0.24
N SER A 137 4.15 4.49 0.44
CA SER A 137 2.76 4.35 0.02
C SER A 137 1.79 4.59 1.17
N TRP A 138 0.67 5.16 0.81
CA TRP A 138 -0.47 5.36 1.68
C TRP A 138 -1.71 4.83 1.00
N GLY A 139 -2.43 3.96 1.70
CA GLY A 139 -3.63 3.32 1.19
C GLY A 139 -4.83 3.52 2.09
N LEU A 140 -6.01 3.46 1.50
CA LEU A 140 -7.28 3.43 2.20
C LEU A 140 -8.28 2.57 1.44
N GLY A 141 -9.24 1.99 2.16
CA GLY A 141 -10.26 1.17 1.53
C GLY A 141 -11.16 0.44 2.50
N LEU A 142 -11.81 -0.57 1.97
CA LEU A 142 -12.73 -1.45 2.69
C LEU A 142 -12.22 -2.88 2.61
N GLN A 143 -12.29 -3.57 3.73
CA GLN A 143 -12.23 -5.02 3.78
C GLN A 143 -13.65 -5.55 3.88
N LEU A 144 -14.01 -6.40 2.94
CA LEU A 144 -15.30 -7.06 2.86
C LEU A 144 -15.13 -8.52 3.31
N LEU A 145 -16.01 -8.95 4.21
CA LEU A 145 -15.87 -10.24 4.89
C LEU A 145 -14.53 -10.30 5.63
N GLU A 146 -13.76 -11.37 5.45
CA GLU A 146 -12.41 -11.50 6.05
C GLU A 146 -11.29 -11.43 5.02
N HIS A 147 -11.62 -11.57 3.77
CA HIS A 147 -10.67 -11.89 2.71
C HIS A 147 -10.53 -10.80 1.65
N LEU A 148 -11.61 -10.15 1.25
CA LEU A 148 -11.61 -9.25 0.09
C LEU A 148 -11.28 -7.82 0.51
N PHE A 149 -10.32 -7.21 -0.16
CA PHE A 149 -9.93 -5.81 0.00
C PHE A 149 -10.22 -5.02 -1.27
N VAL A 150 -10.87 -3.89 -1.13
CA VAL A 150 -11.09 -2.93 -2.21
C VAL A 150 -10.61 -1.57 -1.72
N GLY A 151 -9.78 -0.89 -2.49
CA GLY A 151 -9.22 0.35 -2.01
C GLY A 151 -8.48 1.16 -3.06
N TYR A 152 -7.79 2.14 -2.53
CA TYR A 152 -6.99 3.09 -3.27
C TYR A 152 -5.64 3.23 -2.58
N ASP A 153 -4.57 3.29 -3.39
CA ASP A 153 -3.21 3.59 -2.94
C ASP A 153 -2.66 4.81 -3.65
N LEU A 154 -1.99 5.64 -2.89
CA LEU A 154 -1.11 6.69 -3.35
C LEU A 154 0.33 6.24 -3.07
N GLU A 155 1.12 6.10 -4.10
CA GLU A 155 2.54 5.74 -3.99
C GLU A 155 3.42 6.91 -4.42
N TYR A 156 4.52 7.09 -3.72
CA TYR A 156 5.56 8.04 -4.09
C TYR A 156 6.91 7.32 -4.08
N SER A 157 7.64 7.44 -5.18
CA SER A 157 8.97 6.86 -5.30
C SER A 157 9.98 7.92 -5.69
N THR A 158 11.14 7.88 -5.03
CA THR A 158 12.30 8.73 -5.35
C THR A 158 13.20 8.09 -6.40
N ALA A 159 12.92 6.86 -6.83
CA ALA A 159 13.70 6.16 -7.84
C ALA A 159 13.83 7.01 -9.12
N LYS A 160 15.01 7.00 -9.69
CA LYS A 160 15.34 7.76 -10.89
C LYS A 160 15.93 6.82 -11.92
N ILE A 161 15.48 6.98 -13.17
CA ILE A 161 16.11 6.37 -14.33
C ILE A 161 16.47 7.51 -15.28
N ASP A 162 17.74 7.65 -15.60
CA ASP A 162 18.30 8.77 -16.35
C ASP A 162 17.91 10.12 -15.72
N LYS A 163 17.15 10.93 -16.44
CA LYS A 163 16.66 12.25 -15.99
C LYS A 163 15.24 12.18 -15.39
N GLY A 164 14.57 11.01 -15.48
CA GLY A 164 13.20 10.82 -14.99
C GLY A 164 13.14 10.34 -13.55
N ARG A 165 12.09 10.72 -12.83
CA ARG A 165 11.72 10.19 -11.51
C ARG A 165 10.42 9.43 -11.63
N PHE A 166 10.27 8.33 -10.89
CA PHE A 166 9.00 7.61 -10.80
C PHE A 166 7.88 8.51 -10.25
N GLY A 167 8.19 9.32 -9.24
CA GLY A 167 7.26 10.31 -8.71
C GLY A 167 6.04 9.70 -8.04
N ILE A 168 4.87 10.25 -8.36
CA ILE A 168 3.59 9.87 -7.75
C ILE A 168 2.84 8.91 -8.67
N ALA A 169 2.27 7.87 -8.09
CA ALA A 169 1.35 6.95 -8.74
C ALA A 169 0.07 6.79 -7.92
N HIS A 170 -1.04 6.61 -8.60
CA HIS A 170 -2.37 6.47 -8.03
C HIS A 170 -2.96 5.15 -8.49
N TYR A 171 -3.41 4.30 -7.57
CA TYR A 171 -3.94 2.98 -7.88
C TYR A 171 -5.32 2.76 -7.25
N ALA A 172 -6.25 2.24 -8.04
CA ALA A 172 -7.33 1.45 -7.51
C ALA A 172 -6.82 0.02 -7.32
N LYS A 173 -7.18 -0.63 -6.21
CA LYS A 173 -6.72 -1.97 -5.89
C LYS A 173 -7.84 -2.91 -5.47
N LEU A 174 -7.64 -4.16 -5.81
CA LEU A 174 -8.44 -5.30 -5.38
C LEU A 174 -7.49 -6.35 -4.80
N GLY A 175 -7.74 -6.80 -3.59
CA GLY A 175 -6.86 -7.74 -2.90
C GLY A 175 -7.63 -8.89 -2.27
N TRP A 176 -6.91 -10.00 -2.09
CA TRP A 176 -7.40 -11.18 -1.39
C TRP A 176 -6.43 -11.59 -0.29
N ARG A 177 -6.97 -11.85 0.88
CA ARG A 177 -6.26 -12.27 2.09
C ARG A 177 -6.52 -13.76 2.36
N PHE A 178 -5.46 -14.52 2.49
CA PHE A 178 -5.46 -15.95 2.78
C PHE A 178 -5.15 -16.25 4.24
#